data_ee7414ff5c8be5cadeefd06881d37167
#
_entry.id   ee7414ff5c8be5cadeefd06881d37167
#
_cell.length_a   1.000
_cell.length_b   1.000
_cell.length_c   1.000
_cell.angle_alpha   90.00
_cell.angle_beta   90.00
_cell.angle_gamma   90.00
#
_symmetry.space_group_name_H-M   'P 1'
#
loop_
_entity.id
_entity.type
_entity.pdbx_description
1 polymer ?
#
loop_
_entity_poly.entity_id
_entity_poly.type
_entity_poly.pdbx_seq_one_letter_code
_entity_poly.pdbx_strand_id
1 'polypeptide(L)'
;MATACHGLQSWIDRFNQAELPALATVVQDLHRLTLGDKSSVQQLADVLLRDAALTTKVLRIGNSVYYNPSQETIRTISRAIVLIGFDNVRQIGLSVSLIDGLLARSSRDQLAELLARSFHAAVQARNIAGYVLTKNDEVVFIAALLHNVGELAFWGCAGDDADELASALAQPGADEDEVVMRVLGTSFRQLSQALVKSWNLGDTISLAHQSTSQNDPAVKAVTLGAKISQAALDGWDTPAMEALVGQLASFIGVTPQEAMQQVLASAEETVKMAATFGASQLCKLIPNTDPEQIRMQQEQRKARLLQPNLLVLQQALQDLGLMVSRRGDLGQVLDTLFKGLHQGAGLERIMLVVLADGQSCFRAKRVIGEGTESWASDFVLPVEQREQQHIFSYALRNKEALWMGVPASYNLNELVTQPIRQRLGQGMFFIAPLLAGTREIGLVYADSRVSGRALKHEQFVAFQRFTQLTGRCLEAMSKKA
;
A
#
# COMPACT_ATOMS: atom_id res chain seq x y z
N MET A 1 33.50 -18.87 0.56
CA MET A 1 32.07 -18.88 0.90
C MET A 1 31.83 -17.66 1.77
N ALA A 2 31.16 -16.63 1.25
CA ALA A 2 30.76 -15.51 2.07
C ALA A 2 29.71 -16.03 3.07
N THR A 3 29.91 -15.80 4.36
CA THR A 3 28.93 -16.12 5.39
C THR A 3 27.67 -15.35 5.09
N ALA A 4 26.53 -16.05 4.92
CA ALA A 4 25.23 -15.42 4.69
C ALA A 4 24.99 -14.38 5.80
N CYS A 5 24.67 -13.14 5.41
CA CYS A 5 24.38 -12.07 6.35
C CYS A 5 22.98 -12.28 6.91
N HIS A 6 22.85 -12.42 8.22
CA HIS A 6 21.55 -12.60 8.86
C HIS A 6 21.46 -11.77 10.14
N GLY A 7 20.37 -11.04 10.29
CA GLY A 7 20.12 -10.16 11.43
C GLY A 7 20.60 -8.72 11.23
N LEU A 8 19.96 -7.81 11.96
CA LEU A 8 20.10 -6.35 11.79
C LEU A 8 21.55 -5.88 11.85
N GLN A 9 22.32 -6.30 12.87
CA GLN A 9 23.68 -5.79 13.09
C GLN A 9 24.63 -6.24 11.99
N SER A 10 24.52 -7.46 11.48
CA SER A 10 25.38 -7.97 10.44
C SER A 10 25.18 -7.23 9.10
N TRP A 11 23.95 -6.84 8.79
CA TRP A 11 23.66 -5.99 7.63
C TRP A 11 24.22 -4.58 7.78
N ILE A 12 24.08 -3.96 8.95
CA ILE A 12 24.64 -2.63 9.22
C ILE A 12 26.16 -2.64 9.07
N ASP A 13 26.82 -3.64 9.64
CA ASP A 13 28.28 -3.78 9.58
C ASP A 13 28.74 -3.98 8.12
N ARG A 14 28.03 -4.80 7.35
CA ARG A 14 28.32 -5.01 5.92
C ARG A 14 28.19 -3.72 5.12
N PHE A 15 27.09 -2.98 5.30
CA PHE A 15 26.86 -1.73 4.57
C PHE A 15 27.82 -0.61 4.98
N ASN A 16 28.26 -0.58 6.24
CA ASN A 16 29.22 0.40 6.72
C ASN A 16 30.68 0.08 6.33
N GLN A 17 31.04 -1.19 6.22
CA GLN A 17 32.43 -1.60 6.04
C GLN A 17 32.84 -1.83 4.57
N ALA A 18 31.96 -2.35 3.73
CA ALA A 18 32.36 -2.91 2.45
C ALA A 18 31.85 -2.15 1.21
N GLU A 19 30.69 -1.51 1.25
CA GLU A 19 30.00 -1.24 0.00
C GLU A 19 29.45 0.17 -0.20
N LEU A 20 29.11 0.91 0.88
CA LEU A 20 28.51 2.25 0.79
C LEU A 20 29.30 3.40 1.45
N PRO A 21 30.60 3.28 1.81
CA PRO A 21 31.29 4.35 2.54
C PRO A 21 31.34 5.67 1.77
N ALA A 22 31.54 5.62 0.45
CA ALA A 22 31.60 6.83 -0.39
C ALA A 22 30.23 7.51 -0.48
N LEU A 23 29.15 6.72 -0.71
CA LEU A 23 27.79 7.23 -0.74
C LEU A 23 27.37 7.76 0.63
N ALA A 24 27.62 7.00 1.71
CA ALA A 24 27.33 7.43 3.08
C ALA A 24 28.04 8.74 3.43
N THR A 25 29.30 8.91 3.04
CA THR A 25 30.08 10.12 3.27
C THR A 25 29.48 11.33 2.55
N VAL A 26 29.16 11.22 1.27
CA VAL A 26 28.55 12.30 0.49
C VAL A 26 27.18 12.67 1.07
N VAL A 27 26.34 11.66 1.38
CA VAL A 27 25.01 11.86 1.99
C VAL A 27 25.13 12.55 3.36
N GLN A 28 26.07 12.12 4.22
CA GLN A 28 26.33 12.73 5.50
C GLN A 28 26.84 14.17 5.37
N ASP A 29 27.80 14.42 4.49
CA ASP A 29 28.37 15.75 4.28
C ASP A 29 27.32 16.73 3.76
N LEU A 30 26.51 16.31 2.78
CA LEU A 30 25.39 17.10 2.25
C LEU A 30 24.30 17.33 3.31
N HIS A 31 24.05 16.33 4.16
CA HIS A 31 23.07 16.48 5.25
C HIS A 31 23.55 17.42 6.36
N ARG A 32 24.82 17.35 6.76
CA ARG A 32 25.40 18.29 7.76
C ARG A 32 25.23 19.75 7.35
N LEU A 33 25.29 20.05 6.06
CA LEU A 33 25.06 21.39 5.53
C LEU A 33 23.62 21.87 5.73
N THR A 34 22.67 20.95 6.01
CA THR A 34 21.28 21.28 6.32
C THR A 34 21.09 21.82 7.72
N LEU A 35 21.90 21.36 8.68
CA LEU A 35 21.74 21.67 10.10
C LEU A 35 22.38 23.00 10.52
N GLY A 36 23.16 23.61 9.64
CA GLY A 36 23.90 24.83 9.93
C GLY A 36 23.21 26.09 9.36
N ASP A 37 22.67 26.96 10.21
CA ASP A 37 22.15 28.29 9.84
C ASP A 37 23.15 29.17 9.06
N LYS A 38 24.41 28.76 8.94
CA LYS A 38 25.52 29.46 8.30
C LYS A 38 26.29 28.64 7.28
N SER A 39 25.67 27.59 6.71
CA SER A 39 26.33 26.83 5.65
C SER A 39 26.64 27.70 4.45
N SER A 40 27.91 27.77 4.04
CA SER A 40 28.35 28.66 2.98
C SER A 40 28.33 28.00 1.62
N VAL A 41 28.17 28.80 0.56
CA VAL A 41 28.35 28.40 -0.84
C VAL A 41 29.66 27.62 -1.03
N GLN A 42 30.73 28.05 -0.33
CA GLN A 42 32.01 27.40 -0.41
C GLN A 42 32.00 25.98 0.16
N GLN A 43 31.35 25.76 1.30
CA GLN A 43 31.30 24.42 1.92
C GLN A 43 30.56 23.41 1.06
N LEU A 44 29.43 23.81 0.42
CA LEU A 44 28.72 22.95 -0.51
C LEU A 44 29.56 22.67 -1.77
N ALA A 45 30.21 23.72 -2.30
CA ALA A 45 31.13 23.57 -3.46
C ALA A 45 32.28 22.60 -3.14
N ASP A 46 32.89 22.71 -1.96
CA ASP A 46 33.98 21.83 -1.55
C ASP A 46 33.56 20.37 -1.42
N VAL A 47 32.36 20.08 -0.96
CA VAL A 47 31.82 18.71 -0.91
C VAL A 47 31.64 18.15 -2.32
N LEU A 48 31.01 18.91 -3.22
CA LEU A 48 30.72 18.46 -4.59
C LEU A 48 31.97 18.34 -5.45
N LEU A 49 32.98 19.21 -5.26
CA LEU A 49 34.24 19.23 -6.02
C LEU A 49 35.17 18.07 -5.65
N ARG A 50 34.91 17.33 -4.57
CA ARG A 50 35.70 16.12 -4.23
C ARG A 50 35.52 14.98 -5.25
N ASP A 51 34.40 14.98 -5.98
CA ASP A 51 34.08 14.00 -7.01
C ASP A 51 33.86 14.70 -8.35
N ALA A 52 34.77 14.46 -9.32
CA ALA A 52 34.71 15.08 -10.64
C ALA A 52 33.49 14.62 -11.46
N ALA A 53 33.03 13.39 -11.29
CA ALA A 53 31.84 12.87 -11.97
C ALA A 53 30.59 13.54 -11.44
N LEU A 54 30.47 13.64 -10.12
CA LEU A 54 29.36 14.35 -9.45
C LEU A 54 29.35 15.84 -9.83
N THR A 55 30.51 16.51 -9.78
CA THR A 55 30.68 17.90 -10.22
C THR A 55 30.18 18.11 -11.65
N THR A 56 30.59 17.28 -12.58
CA THR A 56 30.23 17.37 -14.00
C THR A 56 28.71 17.19 -14.17
N LYS A 57 28.10 16.23 -13.48
CA LYS A 57 26.66 15.98 -13.54
C LYS A 57 25.85 17.12 -12.93
N VAL A 58 26.26 17.65 -11.76
CA VAL A 58 25.62 18.80 -11.14
C VAL A 58 25.65 20.02 -12.05
N LEU A 59 26.78 20.30 -12.71
CA LEU A 59 26.88 21.40 -13.68
C LEU A 59 26.01 21.18 -14.91
N ARG A 60 25.96 19.95 -15.45
CA ARG A 60 25.10 19.60 -16.58
C ARG A 60 23.62 19.79 -16.22
N ILE A 61 23.21 19.32 -15.06
CA ILE A 61 21.83 19.43 -14.57
C ILE A 61 21.49 20.90 -14.29
N GLY A 62 22.40 21.64 -13.66
CA GLY A 62 22.27 23.06 -13.42
C GLY A 62 22.11 23.88 -14.71
N ASN A 63 22.71 23.46 -15.83
CA ASN A 63 22.55 24.08 -17.15
C ASN A 63 21.30 23.58 -17.90
N SER A 64 20.52 22.66 -17.36
CA SER A 64 19.28 22.20 -17.99
C SER A 64 18.20 23.30 -17.98
N VAL A 65 17.28 23.26 -18.95
CA VAL A 65 16.15 24.19 -19.01
C VAL A 65 15.27 24.14 -17.74
N TYR A 66 15.23 23.00 -17.07
CA TYR A 66 14.47 22.81 -15.84
C TYR A 66 14.98 23.70 -14.68
N TYR A 67 16.30 23.79 -14.49
CA TYR A 67 16.90 24.56 -13.40
C TYR A 67 17.40 25.95 -13.86
N ASN A 68 17.64 26.14 -15.15
CA ASN A 68 18.19 27.37 -15.73
C ASN A 68 17.38 27.79 -16.97
N PRO A 69 16.14 28.27 -16.79
CA PRO A 69 15.31 28.71 -17.89
C PRO A 69 15.89 29.87 -18.69
N SER A 70 16.73 30.73 -18.06
CA SER A 70 17.42 31.85 -18.70
C SER A 70 18.59 31.42 -19.61
N GLN A 71 19.00 30.13 -19.54
CA GLN A 71 20.10 29.57 -20.33
C GLN A 71 21.45 30.30 -20.15
N GLU A 72 21.67 30.96 -19.02
CA GLU A 72 22.97 31.48 -18.66
C GLU A 72 23.97 30.32 -18.48
N THR A 73 25.14 30.39 -19.13
CA THR A 73 26.12 29.33 -19.02
C THR A 73 26.71 29.23 -17.62
N ILE A 74 26.41 28.14 -16.89
CA ILE A 74 26.98 27.82 -15.57
C ILE A 74 28.22 26.96 -15.76
N ARG A 75 29.41 27.47 -15.34
CA ARG A 75 30.69 26.80 -15.50
C ARG A 75 31.31 26.35 -14.16
N THR A 76 30.83 26.81 -13.05
CA THR A 76 31.33 26.48 -11.69
C THR A 76 30.23 26.14 -10.75
N ILE A 77 30.50 25.26 -9.76
CA ILE A 77 29.57 24.90 -8.71
C ILE A 77 29.10 26.14 -7.93
N SER A 78 30.04 27.02 -7.57
CA SER A 78 29.68 28.28 -6.86
C SER A 78 28.70 29.14 -7.67
N ARG A 79 28.85 29.21 -9.00
CA ARG A 79 27.91 29.92 -9.87
C ARG A 79 26.57 29.20 -9.94
N ALA A 80 26.56 27.85 -9.99
CA ALA A 80 25.34 27.06 -9.91
C ALA A 80 24.58 27.36 -8.62
N ILE A 81 25.26 27.35 -7.48
CA ILE A 81 24.63 27.64 -6.19
C ILE A 81 24.01 29.04 -6.13
N VAL A 82 24.66 30.04 -6.73
CA VAL A 82 24.16 31.42 -6.78
C VAL A 82 22.94 31.54 -7.70
N LEU A 83 22.93 30.87 -8.85
CA LEU A 83 21.87 31.02 -9.87
C LEU A 83 20.65 30.16 -9.62
N ILE A 84 20.84 28.91 -9.24
CA ILE A 84 19.76 27.93 -9.06
C ILE A 84 19.43 27.68 -7.57
N GLY A 85 20.20 28.24 -6.66
CA GLY A 85 20.00 28.15 -5.22
C GLY A 85 20.80 27.04 -4.55
N PHE A 86 21.18 27.28 -3.30
CA PHE A 86 21.94 26.34 -2.46
C PHE A 86 21.23 25.00 -2.31
N ASP A 87 19.97 25.05 -2.02
CA ASP A 87 19.13 23.87 -1.75
C ASP A 87 18.93 23.00 -3.00
N ASN A 88 18.69 23.62 -4.14
CA ASN A 88 18.57 22.89 -5.41
C ASN A 88 19.87 22.17 -5.78
N VAL A 89 21.03 22.82 -5.62
CA VAL A 89 22.34 22.20 -5.92
C VAL A 89 22.62 21.04 -4.98
N ARG A 90 22.25 21.17 -3.72
CA ARG A 90 22.38 20.11 -2.72
C ARG A 90 21.47 18.92 -3.02
N GLN A 91 20.20 19.16 -3.37
CA GLN A 91 19.26 18.12 -3.80
C GLN A 91 19.77 17.36 -5.03
N ILE A 92 20.28 18.10 -6.03
CA ILE A 92 20.88 17.52 -7.24
C ILE A 92 22.05 16.61 -6.84
N GLY A 93 22.97 17.11 -6.01
CA GLY A 93 24.14 16.37 -5.57
C GLY A 93 23.77 15.06 -4.87
N LEU A 94 22.84 15.11 -3.93
CA LEU A 94 22.34 13.93 -3.23
C LEU A 94 21.65 12.93 -4.17
N SER A 95 20.75 13.42 -5.00
CA SER A 95 19.97 12.58 -5.92
C SER A 95 20.88 11.86 -6.92
N VAL A 96 21.83 12.58 -7.51
CA VAL A 96 22.81 11.99 -8.45
C VAL A 96 23.71 10.96 -7.76
N SER A 97 24.17 11.26 -6.54
CA SER A 97 24.99 10.32 -5.76
C SER A 97 24.27 9.02 -5.45
N LEU A 98 22.98 9.11 -5.10
CA LEU A 98 22.14 7.93 -4.85
C LEU A 98 21.93 7.11 -6.13
N ILE A 99 21.52 7.76 -7.23
CA ILE A 99 21.25 7.08 -8.50
C ILE A 99 22.53 6.38 -8.98
N ASP A 100 23.62 7.11 -9.09
CA ASP A 100 24.87 6.56 -9.62
C ASP A 100 25.48 5.52 -8.69
N GLY A 101 25.48 5.80 -7.37
CA GLY A 101 26.08 4.93 -6.38
C GLY A 101 25.40 3.57 -6.28
N LEU A 102 24.10 3.52 -6.48
CA LEU A 102 23.31 2.30 -6.39
C LEU A 102 23.17 1.59 -7.75
N LEU A 103 22.76 2.30 -8.81
CA LEU A 103 22.54 1.69 -10.13
C LEU A 103 23.83 1.20 -10.79
N ALA A 104 24.99 1.81 -10.49
CA ALA A 104 26.27 1.30 -10.97
C ALA A 104 26.66 -0.06 -10.35
N ARG A 105 26.09 -0.40 -9.19
CA ARG A 105 26.40 -1.63 -8.45
C ARG A 105 25.44 -2.76 -8.73
N SER A 106 24.19 -2.45 -9.06
CA SER A 106 23.14 -3.43 -9.27
C SER A 106 22.22 -2.99 -10.41
N SER A 107 21.96 -3.92 -11.33
CA SER A 107 21.00 -3.74 -12.42
C SER A 107 19.62 -4.39 -12.13
N ARG A 108 19.32 -4.69 -10.87
CA ARG A 108 18.07 -5.34 -10.48
C ARG A 108 16.89 -4.40 -10.69
N ASP A 109 15.80 -4.96 -11.24
CA ASP A 109 14.58 -4.21 -11.48
C ASP A 109 13.97 -3.67 -10.16
N GLN A 110 14.03 -4.45 -9.08
CA GLN A 110 13.56 -4.05 -7.75
C GLN A 110 14.26 -2.77 -7.25
N LEU A 111 15.57 -2.63 -7.49
CA LEU A 111 16.26 -1.41 -7.13
C LEU A 111 15.81 -0.21 -7.94
N ALA A 112 15.62 -0.38 -9.25
CA ALA A 112 15.17 0.69 -10.13
C ALA A 112 13.75 1.12 -9.78
N GLU A 113 12.84 0.17 -9.51
CA GLU A 113 11.46 0.42 -9.06
C GLU A 113 11.45 1.17 -7.73
N LEU A 114 12.24 0.74 -6.77
CA LEU A 114 12.34 1.39 -5.46
C LEU A 114 12.91 2.80 -5.56
N LEU A 115 13.93 3.01 -6.40
CA LEU A 115 14.47 4.35 -6.67
C LEU A 115 13.44 5.26 -7.31
N ALA A 116 12.71 4.80 -8.33
CA ALA A 116 11.63 5.57 -8.96
C ALA A 116 10.55 5.96 -7.94
N ARG A 117 10.15 5.01 -7.09
CA ARG A 117 9.19 5.22 -6.00
C ARG A 117 9.71 6.22 -4.96
N SER A 118 10.98 6.11 -4.56
CA SER A 118 11.59 7.04 -3.60
C SER A 118 11.70 8.46 -4.16
N PHE A 119 12.01 8.61 -5.45
CA PHE A 119 11.97 9.91 -6.12
C PHE A 119 10.56 10.49 -6.17
N HIS A 120 9.58 9.69 -6.56
CA HIS A 120 8.18 10.12 -6.58
C HIS A 120 7.72 10.53 -5.18
N ALA A 121 8.04 9.74 -4.15
CA ALA A 121 7.74 10.07 -2.75
C ALA A 121 8.38 11.39 -2.32
N ALA A 122 9.63 11.65 -2.71
CA ALA A 122 10.36 12.86 -2.35
C ALA A 122 9.75 14.12 -2.97
N VAL A 123 9.37 14.07 -4.25
CA VAL A 123 8.70 15.20 -4.92
C VAL A 123 7.32 15.44 -4.34
N GLN A 124 6.53 14.37 -4.13
CA GLN A 124 5.23 14.48 -3.46
C GLN A 124 5.36 15.14 -2.09
N ALA A 125 6.27 14.63 -1.26
CA ALA A 125 6.46 15.12 0.11
C ALA A 125 6.91 16.61 0.14
N ARG A 126 7.84 17.00 -0.73
CA ARG A 126 8.28 18.40 -0.86
C ARG A 126 7.13 19.31 -1.26
N ASN A 127 6.35 18.93 -2.27
CA ASN A 127 5.24 19.73 -2.75
C ASN A 127 4.13 19.84 -1.70
N ILE A 128 3.86 18.77 -0.94
CA ILE A 128 2.95 18.80 0.22
C ILE A 128 3.50 19.76 1.30
N ALA A 129 4.80 19.68 1.61
CA ALA A 129 5.44 20.53 2.61
C ALA A 129 5.32 22.02 2.25
N GLY A 130 5.41 22.38 0.96
CA GLY A 130 5.26 23.76 0.48
C GLY A 130 3.91 24.41 0.83
N TYR A 131 2.86 23.64 1.13
CA TYR A 131 1.57 24.17 1.61
C TYR A 131 1.52 24.41 3.11
N VAL A 132 2.28 23.66 3.90
CA VAL A 132 2.14 23.62 5.37
C VAL A 132 3.36 24.14 6.12
N LEU A 133 4.49 24.26 5.46
CA LEU A 133 5.74 24.74 6.02
C LEU A 133 6.17 26.05 5.35
N THR A 134 6.63 27.00 6.14
CA THR A 134 7.18 28.28 5.62
C THR A 134 8.64 28.17 5.18
N LYS A 135 9.34 27.13 5.65
CA LYS A 135 10.74 26.79 5.34
C LYS A 135 10.93 25.29 5.53
N ASN A 136 12.03 24.72 5.01
CA ASN A 136 12.48 23.35 5.21
C ASN A 136 11.77 22.28 4.34
N ASP A 137 11.13 22.65 3.24
CA ASP A 137 10.59 21.71 2.23
C ASP A 137 11.67 20.77 1.68
N GLU A 138 12.92 21.24 1.61
CA GLU A 138 14.08 20.45 1.21
C GLU A 138 14.43 19.32 2.21
N VAL A 139 14.36 19.60 3.52
CA VAL A 139 14.58 18.56 4.54
C VAL A 139 13.55 17.44 4.37
N VAL A 140 12.33 17.81 4.01
CA VAL A 140 11.24 16.87 3.72
C VAL A 140 11.53 16.05 2.46
N PHE A 141 12.06 16.69 1.39
CA PHE A 141 12.49 15.96 0.19
C PHE A 141 13.54 14.91 0.50
N ILE A 142 14.62 15.30 1.20
CA ILE A 142 15.70 14.38 1.58
C ILE A 142 15.18 13.25 2.48
N ALA A 143 14.34 13.60 3.45
CA ALA A 143 13.75 12.61 4.35
C ALA A 143 12.90 11.57 3.61
N ALA A 144 12.10 12.01 2.64
CA ALA A 144 11.27 11.11 1.83
C ALA A 144 12.11 10.26 0.86
N LEU A 145 13.14 10.85 0.24
CA LEU A 145 14.06 10.16 -0.66
C LEU A 145 14.79 9.01 0.05
N LEU A 146 15.22 9.24 1.28
CA LEU A 146 15.98 8.29 2.08
C LEU A 146 15.09 7.43 3.01
N HIS A 147 13.78 7.58 2.93
CA HIS A 147 12.85 6.85 3.81
C HIS A 147 13.06 5.34 3.78
N ASN A 148 13.32 4.78 2.59
CA ASN A 148 13.56 3.36 2.38
C ASN A 148 15.04 3.02 2.19
N VAL A 149 15.95 3.79 2.83
CA VAL A 149 17.41 3.64 2.63
C VAL A 149 17.93 2.23 2.94
N GLY A 150 17.34 1.51 3.89
CA GLY A 150 17.71 0.13 4.21
C GLY A 150 17.39 -0.84 3.09
N GLU A 151 16.24 -0.71 2.48
CA GLU A 151 15.82 -1.50 1.33
C GLU A 151 16.65 -1.15 0.09
N LEU A 152 16.90 0.15 -0.15
CA LEU A 152 17.79 0.62 -1.21
C LEU A 152 19.21 0.05 -1.07
N ALA A 153 19.76 0.06 0.13
CA ALA A 153 21.06 -0.51 0.42
C ALA A 153 21.09 -2.02 0.17
N PHE A 154 20.03 -2.72 0.58
CA PHE A 154 19.91 -4.16 0.36
C PHE A 154 19.89 -4.50 -1.13
N TRP A 155 18.97 -3.95 -1.90
CA TRP A 155 18.87 -4.25 -3.34
C TRP A 155 20.13 -3.80 -4.12
N GLY A 156 20.81 -2.76 -3.65
CA GLY A 156 22.03 -2.26 -4.25
C GLY A 156 23.28 -3.09 -3.96
N CYS A 157 23.35 -3.75 -2.79
CA CYS A 157 24.62 -4.28 -2.28
C CYS A 157 24.56 -5.71 -1.72
N ALA A 158 23.40 -6.34 -1.60
CA ALA A 158 23.29 -7.64 -0.94
C ALA A 158 23.78 -8.84 -1.79
N GLY A 159 24.04 -8.66 -3.09
CA GLY A 159 24.55 -9.74 -3.94
C GLY A 159 23.61 -10.94 -4.00
N ASP A 160 24.11 -12.14 -3.67
CA ASP A 160 23.36 -13.41 -3.72
C ASP A 160 22.15 -13.41 -2.77
N ASP A 161 22.24 -12.73 -1.61
CA ASP A 161 21.11 -12.63 -0.66
C ASP A 161 19.92 -11.87 -1.29
N ALA A 162 20.20 -10.88 -2.16
CA ALA A 162 19.14 -10.18 -2.89
C ALA A 162 18.47 -11.05 -3.98
N ASP A 163 19.26 -11.94 -4.62
CA ASP A 163 18.72 -12.90 -5.60
C ASP A 163 17.87 -13.97 -4.91
N GLU A 164 18.26 -14.41 -3.71
CA GLU A 164 17.47 -15.30 -2.88
C GLU A 164 16.14 -14.64 -2.51
N LEU A 165 16.16 -13.40 -2.02
CA LEU A 165 14.94 -12.68 -1.67
C LEU A 165 14.03 -12.49 -2.88
N ALA A 166 14.57 -12.05 -4.02
CA ALA A 166 13.79 -11.85 -5.25
C ALA A 166 13.10 -13.15 -5.70
N SER A 167 13.83 -14.26 -5.64
CA SER A 167 13.31 -15.60 -6.00
C SER A 167 12.20 -16.06 -5.04
N ALA A 168 12.35 -15.76 -3.74
CA ALA A 168 11.37 -16.13 -2.73
C ALA A 168 10.09 -15.28 -2.83
N LEU A 169 10.22 -14.00 -3.12
CA LEU A 169 9.08 -13.09 -3.32
C LEU A 169 8.29 -13.40 -4.61
N ALA A 170 8.94 -13.97 -5.62
CA ALA A 170 8.28 -14.37 -6.87
C ALA A 170 7.38 -15.62 -6.72
N GLN A 171 7.40 -16.30 -5.60
CA GLN A 171 6.57 -17.49 -5.38
C GLN A 171 5.09 -17.10 -5.15
N PRO A 172 4.13 -17.79 -5.77
CA PRO A 172 2.71 -17.51 -5.56
C PRO A 172 2.31 -17.64 -4.08
N GLY A 173 1.65 -16.61 -3.54
CA GLY A 173 1.20 -16.59 -2.15
C GLY A 173 2.28 -16.27 -1.11
N ALA A 174 3.47 -15.80 -1.54
CA ALA A 174 4.50 -15.35 -0.62
C ALA A 174 4.03 -14.10 0.15
N ASP A 175 4.10 -14.15 1.46
CA ASP A 175 3.94 -12.96 2.32
C ASP A 175 5.27 -12.21 2.36
N GLU A 176 5.27 -10.94 1.94
CA GLU A 176 6.48 -10.13 1.83
C GLU A 176 7.20 -9.99 3.18
N ASP A 177 6.47 -9.68 4.25
CA ASP A 177 7.05 -9.47 5.58
C ASP A 177 7.66 -10.77 6.14
N GLU A 178 7.00 -11.91 5.94
CA GLU A 178 7.53 -13.22 6.36
C GLU A 178 8.78 -13.60 5.57
N VAL A 179 8.76 -13.40 4.26
CA VAL A 179 9.89 -13.73 3.37
C VAL A 179 11.09 -12.85 3.69
N VAL A 180 10.91 -11.54 3.83
CA VAL A 180 11.95 -10.58 4.22
C VAL A 180 12.55 -10.96 5.58
N MET A 181 11.70 -11.25 6.59
CA MET A 181 12.17 -11.63 7.91
C MET A 181 12.96 -12.96 7.88
N ARG A 182 12.56 -13.90 7.05
CA ARG A 182 13.27 -15.19 6.89
C ARG A 182 14.64 -15.02 6.24
N VAL A 183 14.74 -14.24 5.19
CA VAL A 183 16.00 -14.06 4.42
C VAL A 183 16.96 -13.13 5.16
N LEU A 184 16.50 -11.98 5.64
CA LEU A 184 17.33 -10.98 6.27
C LEU A 184 17.53 -11.19 7.78
N GLY A 185 16.58 -11.83 8.47
CA GLY A 185 16.53 -11.87 9.93
C GLY A 185 16.14 -10.53 10.57
N THR A 186 15.62 -9.58 9.76
CA THR A 186 15.17 -8.26 10.17
C THR A 186 14.21 -7.70 9.11
N SER A 187 13.43 -6.67 9.45
CA SER A 187 12.58 -5.99 8.47
C SER A 187 13.34 -4.85 7.78
N PHE A 188 12.92 -4.48 6.57
CA PHE A 188 13.46 -3.31 5.86
C PHE A 188 13.27 -2.01 6.65
N ARG A 189 12.17 -1.90 7.40
CA ARG A 189 11.92 -0.77 8.29
C ARG A 189 12.97 -0.67 9.40
N GLN A 190 13.27 -1.78 10.08
CA GLN A 190 14.32 -1.82 11.13
C GLN A 190 15.69 -1.50 10.54
N LEU A 191 15.99 -2.04 9.37
CA LEU A 191 17.24 -1.77 8.66
C LEU A 191 17.37 -0.30 8.28
N SER A 192 16.30 0.31 7.73
CA SER A 192 16.27 1.76 7.43
C SER A 192 16.49 2.61 8.69
N GLN A 193 15.78 2.30 9.77
CA GLN A 193 15.95 3.01 11.05
C GLN A 193 17.39 2.94 11.58
N ALA A 194 18.00 1.79 11.49
CA ALA A 194 19.34 1.57 11.97
C ALA A 194 20.40 2.30 11.11
N LEU A 195 20.23 2.27 9.79
CA LEU A 195 21.12 3.02 8.86
C LEU A 195 20.97 4.54 9.01
N VAL A 196 19.71 5.04 9.15
CA VAL A 196 19.45 6.47 9.43
C VAL A 196 20.20 6.92 10.70
N LYS A 197 20.19 6.10 11.74
CA LYS A 197 20.91 6.35 12.98
C LYS A 197 22.43 6.26 12.79
N SER A 198 22.91 5.20 12.15
CA SER A 198 24.35 4.97 11.91
C SER A 198 24.97 6.05 11.04
N TRP A 199 24.21 6.53 10.04
CA TRP A 199 24.68 7.58 9.13
C TRP A 199 24.32 8.99 9.59
N ASN A 200 23.65 9.15 10.75
CA ASN A 200 23.23 10.43 11.30
C ASN A 200 22.46 11.30 10.27
N LEU A 201 21.42 10.74 9.66
CA LEU A 201 20.67 11.38 8.58
C LEU A 201 19.56 12.35 9.06
N GLY A 202 19.53 12.68 10.36
CA GLY A 202 18.68 13.69 10.95
C GLY A 202 17.36 13.19 11.52
N ASP A 203 16.71 14.11 12.26
CA ASP A 203 15.56 13.78 13.09
C ASP A 203 14.30 13.55 12.26
N THR A 204 14.06 14.30 11.19
CA THR A 204 12.86 14.18 10.36
C THR A 204 12.72 12.77 9.77
N ILE A 205 13.80 12.16 9.27
CA ILE A 205 13.79 10.79 8.78
C ILE A 205 13.56 9.82 9.92
N SER A 206 14.26 10.01 11.04
CA SER A 206 14.13 9.16 12.23
C SER A 206 12.70 9.18 12.76
N LEU A 207 12.08 10.35 12.83
CA LEU A 207 10.71 10.55 13.29
C LEU A 207 9.67 9.96 12.33
N ALA A 208 9.91 10.02 11.01
CA ALA A 208 9.00 9.45 10.01
C ALA A 208 8.85 7.92 10.15
N HIS A 209 9.83 7.25 10.74
CA HIS A 209 9.75 5.82 11.07
C HIS A 209 9.07 5.51 12.42
N GLN A 210 8.74 6.53 13.23
CA GLN A 210 8.13 6.36 14.56
C GLN A 210 6.62 6.62 14.50
N SER A 211 5.84 5.73 15.11
CA SER A 211 4.37 5.83 15.12
C SER A 211 3.84 7.01 15.93
N THR A 212 4.66 7.58 16.82
CA THR A 212 4.27 8.62 17.78
C THR A 212 4.36 10.05 17.25
N SER A 213 5.04 10.27 16.11
CA SER A 213 5.36 11.62 15.60
C SER A 213 4.43 12.11 14.49
N GLN A 214 3.22 11.56 14.38
CA GLN A 214 2.26 11.88 13.32
C GLN A 214 1.73 13.34 13.34
N ASN A 215 1.99 14.08 14.40
CA ASN A 215 1.54 15.48 14.52
C ASN A 215 2.54 16.49 13.92
N ASP A 216 3.77 16.11 13.63
CA ASP A 216 4.76 16.96 12.97
C ASP A 216 4.39 17.12 11.48
N PRO A 217 4.18 18.34 10.96
CA PRO A 217 3.82 18.56 9.56
C PRO A 217 4.85 18.04 8.57
N ALA A 218 6.15 18.12 8.88
CA ALA A 218 7.21 17.59 8.01
C ALA A 218 7.15 16.06 7.94
N VAL A 219 7.01 15.39 9.09
CA VAL A 219 6.84 13.93 9.17
C VAL A 219 5.59 13.46 8.44
N LYS A 220 4.49 14.21 8.59
CA LYS A 220 3.24 13.89 7.91
C LYS A 220 3.37 14.04 6.40
N ALA A 221 4.07 15.06 5.91
CA ALA A 221 4.35 15.24 4.49
C ALA A 221 5.19 14.09 3.92
N VAL A 222 6.26 13.65 4.62
CA VAL A 222 7.08 12.48 4.25
C VAL A 222 6.20 11.22 4.17
N THR A 223 5.41 10.97 5.20
CA THR A 223 4.57 9.77 5.29
C THR A 223 3.48 9.74 4.20
N LEU A 224 2.84 10.88 3.93
CA LEU A 224 1.84 11.01 2.85
C LEU A 224 2.49 10.83 1.48
N GLY A 225 3.64 11.47 1.23
CA GLY A 225 4.38 11.33 -0.02
C GLY A 225 4.76 9.86 -0.30
N ALA A 226 5.26 9.15 0.70
CA ALA A 226 5.59 7.73 0.58
C ALA A 226 4.35 6.86 0.30
N LYS A 227 3.25 7.07 1.01
CA LYS A 227 2.00 6.32 0.81
C LYS A 227 1.36 6.59 -0.55
N ILE A 228 1.35 7.85 -1.00
CA ILE A 228 0.83 8.24 -2.32
C ILE A 228 1.67 7.59 -3.41
N SER A 229 3.00 7.65 -3.31
CA SER A 229 3.91 7.04 -4.27
C SER A 229 3.72 5.52 -4.36
N GLN A 230 3.48 4.83 -3.25
CA GLN A 230 3.18 3.41 -3.22
C GLN A 230 1.81 3.11 -3.84
N ALA A 231 0.76 3.82 -3.43
CA ALA A 231 -0.60 3.60 -3.93
C ALA A 231 -0.74 3.90 -5.44
N ALA A 232 0.07 4.81 -5.97
CA ALA A 232 0.09 5.15 -7.40
C ALA A 232 0.50 3.98 -8.29
N LEU A 233 1.27 3.02 -7.77
CA LEU A 233 1.62 1.79 -8.50
C LEU A 233 0.39 0.94 -8.82
N ASP A 234 -0.59 0.93 -7.92
CA ASP A 234 -1.87 0.24 -8.11
C ASP A 234 -2.83 1.05 -9.00
N GLY A 235 -2.57 2.35 -9.17
CA GLY A 235 -3.29 3.30 -10.04
C GLY A 235 -3.90 4.46 -9.29
N TRP A 236 -4.22 5.49 -10.06
CA TRP A 236 -4.72 6.77 -9.57
C TRP A 236 -6.18 6.77 -9.12
N ASP A 237 -6.94 5.75 -9.51
CA ASP A 237 -8.40 5.61 -9.30
C ASP A 237 -8.77 4.55 -8.26
N THR A 238 -7.81 4.11 -7.45
CA THR A 238 -8.05 3.10 -6.43
C THR A 238 -8.71 3.69 -5.18
N PRO A 239 -9.52 2.93 -4.43
CA PRO A 239 -10.06 3.38 -3.15
C PRO A 239 -8.99 3.80 -2.14
N ALA A 240 -7.81 3.17 -2.20
CA ALA A 240 -6.67 3.53 -1.37
C ALA A 240 -6.13 4.92 -1.73
N MET A 241 -6.00 5.23 -3.03
CA MET A 241 -5.60 6.55 -3.51
C MET A 241 -6.64 7.61 -3.14
N GLU A 242 -7.92 7.32 -3.32
CA GLU A 242 -9.01 8.24 -2.98
C GLU A 242 -9.00 8.61 -1.48
N ALA A 243 -8.77 7.62 -0.60
CA ALA A 243 -8.63 7.84 0.83
C ALA A 243 -7.38 8.69 1.17
N LEU A 244 -6.25 8.48 0.48
CA LEU A 244 -5.03 9.26 0.67
C LEU A 244 -5.18 10.70 0.17
N VAL A 245 -5.83 10.90 -0.97
CA VAL A 245 -6.15 12.24 -1.50
C VAL A 245 -7.09 12.99 -0.55
N GLY A 246 -8.07 12.31 0.06
CA GLY A 246 -8.93 12.90 1.10
C GLY A 246 -8.14 13.31 2.36
N GLN A 247 -7.19 12.50 2.80
CA GLN A 247 -6.28 12.85 3.91
C GLN A 247 -5.38 14.04 3.55
N LEU A 248 -4.83 14.05 2.34
CA LEU A 248 -4.01 15.15 1.82
C LEU A 248 -4.81 16.44 1.77
N ALA A 249 -6.00 16.43 1.16
CA ALA A 249 -6.89 17.58 1.03
C ALA A 249 -7.18 18.22 2.39
N SER A 250 -7.51 17.39 3.39
CA SER A 250 -7.73 17.84 4.76
C SER A 250 -6.47 18.40 5.42
N PHE A 251 -5.29 17.87 5.06
CA PHE A 251 -4.02 18.30 5.66
C PHE A 251 -3.53 19.65 5.10
N ILE A 252 -3.65 19.86 3.79
CA ILE A 252 -3.19 21.10 3.15
C ILE A 252 -4.31 22.15 2.98
N GLY A 253 -5.55 21.84 3.37
CA GLY A 253 -6.67 22.78 3.38
C GLY A 253 -7.26 23.09 2.00
N VAL A 254 -7.28 22.11 1.08
CA VAL A 254 -7.82 22.24 -0.28
C VAL A 254 -8.94 21.23 -0.53
N THR A 255 -9.61 21.32 -1.68
CA THR A 255 -10.58 20.31 -2.08
C THR A 255 -9.91 19.01 -2.52
N PRO A 256 -10.59 17.84 -2.43
CA PRO A 256 -10.03 16.57 -2.92
C PRO A 256 -9.64 16.62 -4.41
N GLN A 257 -10.37 17.40 -5.22
CA GLN A 257 -10.06 17.56 -6.63
C GLN A 257 -8.74 18.32 -6.85
N GLU A 258 -8.51 19.41 -6.11
CA GLU A 258 -7.25 20.17 -6.15
C GLU A 258 -6.09 19.33 -5.61
N ALA A 259 -6.32 18.57 -4.53
CA ALA A 259 -5.32 17.65 -3.99
C ALA A 259 -4.91 16.59 -5.03
N MET A 260 -5.87 16.02 -5.76
CA MET A 260 -5.57 15.05 -6.82
C MET A 260 -4.79 15.67 -7.97
N GLN A 261 -5.14 16.89 -8.40
CA GLN A 261 -4.37 17.63 -9.41
C GLN A 261 -2.92 17.86 -8.96
N GLN A 262 -2.72 18.21 -7.70
CA GLN A 262 -1.38 18.38 -7.12
C GLN A 262 -0.58 17.07 -7.12
N VAL A 263 -1.22 15.96 -6.77
CA VAL A 263 -0.60 14.62 -6.78
C VAL A 263 -0.14 14.24 -8.20
N LEU A 264 -0.99 14.44 -9.21
CA LEU A 264 -0.64 14.15 -10.61
C LEU A 264 0.47 15.09 -11.12
N ALA A 265 0.40 16.39 -10.84
CA ALA A 265 1.43 17.35 -11.20
C ALA A 265 2.80 17.00 -10.58
N SER A 266 2.80 16.50 -9.34
CA SER A 266 4.03 16.04 -8.67
C SER A 266 4.63 14.80 -9.34
N ALA A 267 3.80 13.89 -9.85
CA ALA A 267 4.28 12.74 -10.62
C ALA A 267 4.91 13.16 -11.95
N GLU A 268 4.28 14.08 -12.68
CA GLU A 268 4.88 14.66 -13.91
C GLU A 268 6.20 15.38 -13.63
N GLU A 269 6.26 16.14 -12.55
CA GLU A 269 7.48 16.82 -12.11
C GLU A 269 8.58 15.81 -11.81
N THR A 270 8.23 14.68 -11.18
CA THR A 270 9.18 13.58 -10.90
C THR A 270 9.78 13.02 -12.17
N VAL A 271 8.98 12.80 -13.21
CA VAL A 271 9.46 12.33 -14.52
C VAL A 271 10.45 13.34 -15.13
N LYS A 272 10.12 14.62 -15.11
CA LYS A 272 10.99 15.70 -15.62
C LYS A 272 12.30 15.76 -14.85
N MET A 273 12.23 15.64 -13.52
CA MET A 273 13.42 15.64 -12.66
C MET A 273 14.30 14.42 -12.91
N ALA A 274 13.75 13.21 -12.96
CA ALA A 274 14.47 11.99 -13.22
C ALA A 274 15.17 12.01 -14.60
N ALA A 275 14.48 12.50 -15.64
CA ALA A 275 15.06 12.70 -16.96
C ALA A 275 16.24 13.70 -16.92
N THR A 276 16.07 14.82 -16.21
CA THR A 276 17.11 15.84 -16.06
C THR A 276 18.35 15.30 -15.35
N PHE A 277 18.16 14.42 -14.35
CA PHE A 277 19.27 13.76 -13.64
C PHE A 277 19.95 12.65 -14.44
N GLY A 278 19.45 12.37 -15.66
CA GLY A 278 20.00 11.34 -16.54
C GLY A 278 19.54 9.92 -16.19
N ALA A 279 18.52 9.79 -15.33
CA ALA A 279 17.93 8.54 -14.91
C ALA A 279 16.69 8.18 -15.74
N SER A 280 16.80 8.23 -17.07
CA SER A 280 15.68 8.02 -18.00
C SER A 280 14.98 6.65 -17.81
N GLN A 281 15.70 5.66 -17.32
CA GLN A 281 15.14 4.35 -16.98
C GLN A 281 14.09 4.43 -15.86
N LEU A 282 14.27 5.34 -14.90
CA LEU A 282 13.30 5.54 -13.81
C LEU A 282 12.00 6.21 -14.30
N CYS A 283 12.05 7.00 -15.38
CA CYS A 283 10.89 7.69 -15.92
C CYS A 283 9.75 6.72 -16.31
N LYS A 284 10.11 5.52 -16.78
CA LYS A 284 9.15 4.49 -17.19
C LYS A 284 8.49 3.76 -16.01
N LEU A 285 9.10 3.84 -14.84
CA LEU A 285 8.66 3.20 -13.60
C LEU A 285 7.80 4.12 -12.73
N ILE A 286 7.76 5.42 -13.07
CA ILE A 286 6.85 6.38 -12.43
C ILE A 286 5.47 6.24 -13.08
N PRO A 287 4.38 6.10 -12.28
CA PRO A 287 3.04 5.92 -12.81
C PRO A 287 2.62 7.03 -13.76
N ASN A 288 2.09 6.65 -14.92
CA ASN A 288 1.70 7.57 -15.97
C ASN A 288 0.49 8.42 -15.53
N THR A 289 0.55 9.73 -15.82
CA THR A 289 -0.48 10.72 -15.49
C THR A 289 -1.34 11.12 -16.67
N ASP A 290 -1.13 10.53 -17.86
CA ASP A 290 -1.94 10.79 -19.05
C ASP A 290 -3.41 10.40 -18.79
N PRO A 291 -4.36 11.34 -18.88
CA PRO A 291 -5.77 11.08 -18.62
C PRO A 291 -6.38 9.98 -19.49
N GLU A 292 -5.92 9.83 -20.74
CA GLU A 292 -6.41 8.77 -21.62
C GLU A 292 -5.93 7.40 -21.15
N GLN A 293 -4.68 7.29 -20.75
CA GLN A 293 -4.14 6.04 -20.23
C GLN A 293 -4.75 5.68 -18.87
N ILE A 294 -4.95 6.65 -17.98
CA ILE A 294 -5.66 6.45 -16.72
C ILE A 294 -7.07 5.91 -17.01
N ARG A 295 -7.81 6.52 -17.94
CA ARG A 295 -9.14 6.07 -18.32
C ARG A 295 -9.13 4.65 -18.91
N MET A 296 -8.18 4.34 -19.78
CA MET A 296 -8.04 2.98 -20.34
C MET A 296 -7.75 1.94 -19.25
N GLN A 297 -6.89 2.26 -18.29
CA GLN A 297 -6.61 1.38 -17.15
C GLN A 297 -7.85 1.19 -16.28
N GLN A 298 -8.63 2.26 -16.05
CA GLN A 298 -9.90 2.19 -15.32
C GLN A 298 -10.90 1.27 -16.03
N GLU A 299 -11.05 1.41 -17.35
CA GLU A 299 -11.94 0.57 -18.15
C GLU A 299 -11.49 -0.89 -18.11
N GLN A 300 -10.19 -1.15 -18.23
CA GLN A 300 -9.64 -2.51 -18.12
C GLN A 300 -9.87 -3.13 -16.74
N ARG A 301 -9.69 -2.35 -15.66
CA ARG A 301 -9.99 -2.81 -14.29
C ARG A 301 -11.48 -3.09 -14.14
N LYS A 302 -12.35 -2.17 -14.59
CA LYS A 302 -13.80 -2.38 -14.57
C LYS A 302 -14.21 -3.62 -15.33
N ALA A 303 -13.56 -3.91 -16.46
CA ALA A 303 -13.81 -5.12 -17.25
C ALA A 303 -13.35 -6.41 -16.53
N ARG A 304 -12.31 -6.34 -15.71
CA ARG A 304 -11.83 -7.48 -14.90
C ARG A 304 -12.65 -7.71 -13.63
N LEU A 305 -13.38 -6.69 -13.15
CA LEU A 305 -14.20 -6.84 -11.96
C LEU A 305 -15.33 -7.83 -12.20
N LEU A 306 -15.62 -8.62 -11.17
CA LEU A 306 -16.76 -9.52 -11.19
C LEU A 306 -18.05 -8.74 -11.46
N GLN A 307 -18.68 -9.01 -12.60
CA GLN A 307 -19.95 -8.40 -12.99
C GLN A 307 -21.12 -9.29 -12.58
N PRO A 308 -22.20 -8.73 -12.01
CA PRO A 308 -23.42 -9.49 -11.75
C PRO A 308 -23.96 -10.10 -13.05
N ASN A 309 -24.32 -11.38 -13.01
CA ASN A 309 -24.96 -12.08 -14.14
C ASN A 309 -26.38 -12.48 -13.78
N LEU A 310 -27.35 -11.75 -14.32
CA LEU A 310 -28.78 -11.93 -13.98
C LEU A 310 -29.30 -13.32 -14.34
N LEU A 311 -28.80 -13.91 -15.42
CA LEU A 311 -29.18 -15.27 -15.84
C LEU A 311 -28.70 -16.31 -14.82
N VAL A 312 -27.45 -16.19 -14.37
CA VAL A 312 -26.88 -17.08 -13.35
C VAL A 312 -27.64 -16.89 -12.02
N LEU A 313 -27.96 -15.66 -11.65
CA LEU A 313 -28.73 -15.35 -10.44
C LEU A 313 -30.11 -16.01 -10.46
N GLN A 314 -30.85 -15.84 -11.55
CA GLN A 314 -32.20 -16.42 -11.71
C GLN A 314 -32.14 -17.94 -11.71
N GLN A 315 -31.21 -18.54 -12.46
CA GLN A 315 -31.05 -19.99 -12.52
C GLN A 315 -30.70 -20.56 -11.14
N ALA A 316 -29.76 -19.98 -10.42
CA ALA A 316 -29.36 -20.45 -9.09
C ALA A 316 -30.51 -20.35 -8.06
N LEU A 317 -31.32 -19.28 -8.11
CA LEU A 317 -32.51 -19.15 -7.27
C LEU A 317 -33.56 -20.22 -7.61
N GLN A 318 -33.75 -20.53 -8.89
CA GLN A 318 -34.68 -21.57 -9.33
C GLN A 318 -34.17 -22.95 -8.90
N ASP A 319 -32.88 -23.22 -9.08
CA ASP A 319 -32.27 -24.50 -8.68
C ASP A 319 -32.40 -24.75 -7.19
N LEU A 320 -32.11 -23.74 -6.34
CA LEU A 320 -32.34 -23.83 -4.90
C LEU A 320 -33.81 -24.07 -4.57
N GLY A 321 -34.76 -23.39 -5.26
CA GLY A 321 -36.18 -23.62 -5.11
C GLY A 321 -36.58 -25.07 -5.41
N LEU A 322 -36.03 -25.67 -6.46
CA LEU A 322 -36.26 -27.08 -6.81
C LEU A 322 -35.60 -28.02 -5.79
N MET A 323 -34.43 -27.70 -5.27
CA MET A 323 -33.72 -28.49 -4.25
C MET A 323 -34.46 -28.56 -2.92
N VAL A 324 -35.25 -27.53 -2.57
CA VAL A 324 -36.16 -27.60 -1.40
C VAL A 324 -37.15 -28.77 -1.55
N SER A 325 -37.75 -28.92 -2.73
CA SER A 325 -38.76 -29.96 -3.00
C SER A 325 -38.13 -31.36 -3.24
N ARG A 326 -36.98 -31.41 -3.94
CA ARG A 326 -36.32 -32.66 -4.33
C ARG A 326 -35.30 -33.16 -3.32
N ARG A 327 -35.07 -32.44 -2.22
CA ARG A 327 -34.09 -32.76 -1.15
C ARG A 327 -32.70 -32.97 -1.74
N GLY A 328 -32.13 -31.89 -2.32
CA GLY A 328 -30.80 -31.87 -2.91
C GLY A 328 -29.69 -32.27 -1.94
N ASP A 329 -28.54 -32.63 -2.47
CA ASP A 329 -27.33 -32.89 -1.70
C ASP A 329 -26.77 -31.60 -1.08
N LEU A 330 -26.18 -31.68 0.13
CA LEU A 330 -25.61 -30.54 0.83
C LEU A 330 -24.53 -29.81 -0.01
N GLY A 331 -23.68 -30.57 -0.68
CA GLY A 331 -22.65 -30.01 -1.54
C GLY A 331 -23.25 -29.16 -2.67
N GLN A 332 -24.26 -29.71 -3.36
CA GLN A 332 -24.97 -29.02 -4.44
C GLN A 332 -25.69 -27.76 -3.98
N VAL A 333 -26.32 -27.80 -2.80
CA VAL A 333 -27.00 -26.64 -2.21
C VAL A 333 -25.99 -25.52 -1.93
N LEU A 334 -24.83 -25.84 -1.33
CA LEU A 334 -23.79 -24.86 -1.05
C LEU A 334 -23.11 -24.35 -2.32
N ASP A 335 -22.85 -25.23 -3.31
CA ASP A 335 -22.32 -24.81 -4.60
C ASP A 335 -23.23 -23.82 -5.31
N THR A 336 -24.53 -24.07 -5.29
CA THR A 336 -25.54 -23.17 -5.89
C THR A 336 -25.65 -21.85 -5.15
N LEU A 337 -25.61 -21.87 -3.82
CA LEU A 337 -25.54 -20.64 -2.99
C LEU A 337 -24.34 -19.78 -3.39
N PHE A 338 -23.15 -20.35 -3.36
CA PHE A 338 -21.91 -19.62 -3.64
C PHE A 338 -21.86 -19.12 -5.10
N LYS A 339 -22.25 -19.94 -6.06
CA LYS A 339 -22.34 -19.56 -7.48
C LYS A 339 -23.34 -18.41 -7.68
N GLY A 340 -24.52 -18.51 -7.07
CA GLY A 340 -25.57 -17.50 -7.19
C GLY A 340 -25.17 -16.17 -6.57
N LEU A 341 -24.53 -16.17 -5.40
CA LEU A 341 -24.04 -14.97 -4.76
C LEU A 341 -22.83 -14.37 -5.47
N HIS A 342 -21.86 -15.19 -5.85
CA HIS A 342 -20.62 -14.73 -6.49
C HIS A 342 -20.85 -14.29 -7.91
N GLN A 343 -21.18 -15.24 -8.82
CA GLN A 343 -21.34 -14.97 -10.23
C GLN A 343 -22.68 -14.29 -10.54
N GLY A 344 -23.74 -14.65 -9.83
CA GLY A 344 -25.09 -14.12 -10.05
C GLY A 344 -25.25 -12.70 -9.52
N ALA A 345 -25.04 -12.49 -8.24
CA ALA A 345 -25.19 -11.19 -7.59
C ALA A 345 -23.92 -10.31 -7.69
N GLY A 346 -22.78 -10.84 -8.11
CA GLY A 346 -21.52 -10.12 -8.25
C GLY A 346 -20.90 -9.72 -6.90
N LEU A 347 -21.10 -10.53 -5.85
CA LEU A 347 -20.45 -10.36 -4.56
C LEU A 347 -19.06 -11.00 -4.62
N GLU A 348 -18.03 -10.23 -4.30
CA GLU A 348 -16.64 -10.61 -4.60
C GLU A 348 -16.07 -11.60 -3.60
N ARG A 349 -16.35 -11.41 -2.30
CA ARG A 349 -15.92 -12.33 -1.25
C ARG A 349 -17.13 -12.86 -0.50
N ILE A 350 -17.19 -14.16 -0.33
CA ILE A 350 -18.29 -14.83 0.37
C ILE A 350 -17.70 -15.86 1.31
N MET A 351 -18.24 -15.91 2.54
CA MET A 351 -17.85 -16.86 3.55
C MET A 351 -19.08 -17.46 4.22
N LEU A 352 -19.10 -18.78 4.32
CA LEU A 352 -20.01 -19.50 5.19
C LEU A 352 -19.27 -19.87 6.47
N VAL A 353 -19.71 -19.34 7.60
CA VAL A 353 -19.25 -19.75 8.91
C VAL A 353 -20.29 -20.64 9.57
N VAL A 354 -19.84 -21.69 10.24
CA VAL A 354 -20.71 -22.59 10.99
C VAL A 354 -20.39 -22.53 12.48
N LEU A 355 -21.39 -22.84 13.31
CA LEU A 355 -21.19 -23.04 14.72
C LEU A 355 -20.43 -24.35 14.96
N ALA A 356 -19.28 -24.24 15.62
CA ALA A 356 -18.36 -25.36 15.90
C ALA A 356 -18.07 -25.45 17.41
N ASP A 357 -17.38 -26.50 17.81
CA ASP A 357 -16.88 -26.73 19.17
C ASP A 357 -18.00 -26.59 20.23
N GLY A 358 -19.11 -27.30 20.04
CA GLY A 358 -20.26 -27.25 20.95
C GLY A 358 -21.01 -25.89 20.91
N GLN A 359 -20.98 -25.19 19.79
CA GLN A 359 -21.54 -23.85 19.57
C GLN A 359 -20.79 -22.71 20.27
N SER A 360 -19.57 -22.93 20.66
CA SER A 360 -18.74 -21.93 21.34
C SER A 360 -17.99 -20.98 20.39
N CYS A 361 -17.84 -21.36 19.12
CA CYS A 361 -17.18 -20.52 18.13
C CYS A 361 -17.79 -20.61 16.72
N PHE A 362 -17.60 -19.56 15.95
CA PHE A 362 -17.81 -19.52 14.50
C PHE A 362 -16.51 -19.96 13.81
N ARG A 363 -16.61 -20.92 12.89
CA ARG A 363 -15.49 -21.38 12.06
C ARG A 363 -15.86 -21.29 10.59
N ALA A 364 -14.95 -20.78 9.76
CA ALA A 364 -15.17 -20.79 8.33
C ALA A 364 -15.25 -22.23 7.80
N LYS A 365 -16.29 -22.52 7.05
CA LYS A 365 -16.51 -23.83 6.43
C LYS A 365 -16.25 -23.81 4.93
N ARG A 366 -16.57 -22.67 4.32
CA ARG A 366 -16.35 -22.45 2.87
C ARG A 366 -16.16 -20.97 2.61
N VAL A 367 -15.25 -20.65 1.73
CA VAL A 367 -14.92 -19.29 1.30
C VAL A 367 -14.73 -19.26 -0.23
N ILE A 368 -14.97 -18.08 -0.82
CA ILE A 368 -14.65 -17.78 -2.21
C ILE A 368 -14.34 -16.30 -2.35
N GLY A 369 -13.43 -15.97 -3.22
CA GLY A 369 -13.03 -14.61 -3.55
C GLY A 369 -11.55 -14.34 -3.29
N GLU A 370 -11.02 -13.33 -3.93
CA GLU A 370 -9.63 -12.91 -3.81
C GLU A 370 -9.34 -12.39 -2.38
N GLY A 371 -8.17 -12.72 -1.84
CA GLY A 371 -7.77 -12.32 -0.48
C GLY A 371 -8.53 -13.04 0.64
N THR A 372 -9.09 -14.25 0.36
CA THR A 372 -9.77 -15.08 1.35
C THR A 372 -9.04 -16.40 1.64
N GLU A 373 -7.83 -16.56 1.15
CA GLU A 373 -7.06 -17.81 1.19
C GLU A 373 -6.83 -18.29 2.63
N SER A 374 -6.50 -17.38 3.54
CA SER A 374 -6.31 -17.66 4.97
C SER A 374 -7.61 -17.87 5.75
N TRP A 375 -8.76 -17.42 5.23
CA TRP A 375 -10.02 -17.49 6.00
C TRP A 375 -10.48 -18.92 6.24
N ALA A 376 -10.22 -19.84 5.31
CA ALA A 376 -10.63 -21.23 5.44
C ALA A 376 -9.95 -21.94 6.62
N SER A 377 -8.67 -21.60 6.90
CA SER A 377 -7.87 -22.17 8.00
C SER A 377 -7.99 -21.36 9.30
N ASP A 378 -7.98 -20.02 9.20
CA ASP A 378 -7.66 -19.14 10.33
C ASP A 378 -8.87 -18.38 10.87
N PHE A 379 -10.01 -18.41 10.17
CA PHE A 379 -11.20 -17.71 10.65
C PHE A 379 -11.89 -18.52 11.75
N VAL A 380 -11.52 -18.22 12.99
CA VAL A 380 -12.17 -18.70 14.20
C VAL A 380 -12.54 -17.50 15.07
N LEU A 381 -13.84 -17.35 15.37
CA LEU A 381 -14.35 -16.25 16.17
C LEU A 381 -15.22 -16.82 17.31
N PRO A 382 -14.90 -16.56 18.60
CA PRO A 382 -15.73 -17.00 19.71
C PRO A 382 -17.16 -16.42 19.60
N VAL A 383 -18.20 -17.21 19.92
CA VAL A 383 -19.60 -16.74 19.92
C VAL A 383 -19.82 -15.66 20.97
N GLU A 384 -19.15 -15.79 22.12
CA GLU A 384 -19.15 -14.81 23.20
C GLU A 384 -17.72 -14.39 23.50
N GLN A 385 -17.38 -13.13 23.28
CA GLN A 385 -16.11 -12.55 23.72
C GLN A 385 -16.40 -11.75 25.01
N ARG A 386 -15.90 -12.27 26.15
CA ARG A 386 -15.83 -11.59 27.47
C ARG A 386 -16.74 -10.35 27.57
N GLU A 387 -18.06 -10.58 27.76
CA GLU A 387 -19.08 -9.54 27.97
C GLU A 387 -19.38 -8.60 26.80
N GLN A 388 -18.71 -8.70 25.65
CA GLN A 388 -18.99 -7.87 24.47
C GLN A 388 -19.61 -8.69 23.35
N GLN A 389 -20.86 -8.35 23.01
CA GLN A 389 -21.53 -8.85 21.83
C GLN A 389 -20.85 -8.30 20.57
N HIS A 390 -20.65 -9.15 19.56
CA HIS A 390 -20.16 -8.72 18.25
C HIS A 390 -21.16 -9.00 17.13
N ILE A 391 -20.94 -8.42 15.96
CA ILE A 391 -21.94 -8.41 14.87
C ILE A 391 -22.37 -9.82 14.41
N PHE A 392 -21.49 -10.83 14.44
CA PHE A 392 -21.84 -12.22 14.09
C PHE A 392 -22.82 -12.81 15.12
N SER A 393 -22.55 -12.66 16.40
CA SER A 393 -23.44 -13.10 17.47
C SER A 393 -24.77 -12.36 17.45
N TYR A 394 -24.73 -11.05 17.16
CA TYR A 394 -25.93 -10.22 17.04
C TYR A 394 -26.84 -10.71 15.90
N ALA A 395 -26.28 -10.88 14.68
CA ALA A 395 -27.04 -11.33 13.52
C ALA A 395 -27.65 -12.73 13.72
N LEU A 396 -26.93 -13.63 14.40
CA LEU A 396 -27.44 -14.96 14.69
C LEU A 396 -28.62 -14.92 15.68
N ARG A 397 -28.47 -14.21 16.81
CA ARG A 397 -29.48 -14.11 17.87
C ARG A 397 -30.78 -13.43 17.39
N ASN A 398 -30.63 -12.35 16.60
CA ASN A 398 -31.79 -11.61 16.10
C ASN A 398 -32.42 -12.25 14.85
N LYS A 399 -31.74 -13.24 14.26
CA LYS A 399 -32.19 -13.95 13.04
C LYS A 399 -32.47 -13.02 11.86
N GLU A 400 -31.71 -11.93 11.78
CA GLU A 400 -31.89 -10.89 10.76
C GLU A 400 -30.67 -10.82 9.83
N ALA A 401 -30.96 -10.59 8.55
CA ALA A 401 -29.93 -10.22 7.60
C ALA A 401 -29.62 -8.73 7.73
N LEU A 402 -28.35 -8.40 7.82
CA LEU A 402 -27.88 -7.03 8.05
C LEU A 402 -27.00 -6.54 6.90
N TRP A 403 -27.17 -5.29 6.56
CA TRP A 403 -26.29 -4.55 5.68
C TRP A 403 -25.48 -3.56 6.51
N MET A 404 -24.21 -3.86 6.70
CA MET A 404 -23.32 -3.09 7.56
C MET A 404 -22.55 -2.03 6.75
N GLY A 405 -22.15 -0.95 7.44
CA GLY A 405 -21.40 0.16 6.83
C GLY A 405 -22.26 1.20 6.12
N VAL A 406 -23.58 1.15 6.26
CA VAL A 406 -24.52 2.17 5.78
C VAL A 406 -25.06 3.01 6.95
N PRO A 407 -25.56 4.25 6.72
CA PRO A 407 -26.07 5.09 7.81
C PRO A 407 -27.18 4.45 8.66
N ALA A 408 -28.05 3.62 8.05
CA ALA A 408 -29.11 2.92 8.75
C ALA A 408 -28.61 1.89 9.80
N SER A 409 -27.38 1.42 9.65
CA SER A 409 -26.74 0.47 10.57
C SER A 409 -25.75 1.13 11.53
N TYR A 410 -25.74 2.46 11.65
CA TYR A 410 -24.75 3.20 12.43
C TYR A 410 -24.63 2.68 13.87
N ASN A 411 -25.76 2.43 14.54
CA ASN A 411 -25.81 1.92 15.91
C ASN A 411 -25.21 0.51 16.08
N LEU A 412 -25.08 -0.27 14.99
CA LEU A 412 -24.50 -1.61 14.99
C LEU A 412 -23.02 -1.63 14.61
N ASN A 413 -22.46 -0.51 14.16
CA ASN A 413 -21.06 -0.44 13.74
C ASN A 413 -20.07 -0.68 14.89
N GLU A 414 -20.46 -0.40 16.12
CA GLU A 414 -19.66 -0.69 17.33
C GLU A 414 -19.51 -2.20 17.55
N LEU A 415 -20.49 -3.01 17.09
CA LEU A 415 -20.41 -4.47 17.15
C LEU A 415 -19.42 -5.07 16.14
N VAL A 416 -18.93 -4.28 15.18
CA VAL A 416 -17.82 -4.67 14.31
C VAL A 416 -16.52 -4.40 15.06
N THR A 417 -16.13 -5.36 15.90
CA THR A 417 -14.97 -5.25 16.78
C THR A 417 -13.64 -5.19 16.02
N GLN A 418 -12.57 -4.74 16.68
CA GLN A 418 -11.26 -4.63 16.07
C GLN A 418 -10.73 -5.97 15.50
N PRO A 419 -10.87 -7.13 16.17
CA PRO A 419 -10.49 -8.42 15.60
C PRO A 419 -11.24 -8.78 14.31
N ILE A 420 -12.52 -8.40 14.19
CA ILE A 420 -13.31 -8.60 12.97
C ILE A 420 -12.80 -7.69 11.86
N ARG A 421 -12.52 -6.41 12.17
CA ARG A 421 -11.97 -5.45 11.19
C ARG A 421 -10.59 -5.85 10.67
N GLN A 422 -9.76 -6.43 11.52
CA GLN A 422 -8.43 -6.91 11.12
C GLN A 422 -8.51 -8.09 10.15
N ARG A 423 -9.48 -9.01 10.33
CA ARG A 423 -9.63 -10.21 9.48
C ARG A 423 -10.40 -9.94 8.20
N LEU A 424 -11.48 -9.18 8.27
CA LEU A 424 -12.37 -8.94 7.14
C LEU A 424 -12.08 -7.62 6.41
N GLY A 425 -11.35 -6.68 7.03
CA GLY A 425 -11.12 -5.32 6.55
C GLY A 425 -12.23 -4.35 6.97
N GLN A 426 -12.12 -3.09 6.51
CA GLN A 426 -13.11 -2.03 6.75
C GLN A 426 -14.02 -1.87 5.53
N GLY A 427 -15.26 -1.39 5.72
CA GLY A 427 -16.21 -1.07 4.66
C GLY A 427 -17.53 -1.82 4.77
N MET A 428 -18.36 -1.71 3.72
CA MET A 428 -19.68 -2.33 3.67
C MET A 428 -19.61 -3.84 3.51
N PHE A 429 -20.55 -4.55 4.14
CA PHE A 429 -20.75 -5.99 3.96
C PHE A 429 -22.17 -6.42 4.31
N PHE A 430 -22.55 -7.59 3.83
CA PHE A 430 -23.77 -8.29 4.21
C PHE A 430 -23.44 -9.44 5.15
N ILE A 431 -24.33 -9.66 6.13
CA ILE A 431 -24.28 -10.82 7.01
C ILE A 431 -25.69 -11.32 7.25
N ALA A 432 -25.93 -12.62 7.15
CA ALA A 432 -27.23 -13.20 7.41
C ALA A 432 -27.11 -14.55 8.11
N PRO A 433 -28.03 -14.88 9.05
CA PRO A 433 -28.07 -16.18 9.69
C PRO A 433 -28.51 -17.26 8.69
N LEU A 434 -27.90 -18.43 8.80
CA LEU A 434 -28.28 -19.63 8.08
C LEU A 434 -29.00 -20.56 9.08
N LEU A 435 -30.30 -20.72 8.88
CA LEU A 435 -31.18 -21.46 9.79
C LEU A 435 -31.76 -22.68 9.07
N ALA A 436 -31.83 -23.83 9.74
CA ALA A 436 -32.59 -25.00 9.27
C ALA A 436 -33.86 -25.14 10.18
N GLY A 437 -34.96 -24.53 9.76
CA GLY A 437 -36.11 -24.34 10.61
C GLY A 437 -35.81 -23.40 11.79
N THR A 438 -35.87 -23.93 13.02
CA THR A 438 -35.51 -23.17 14.23
C THR A 438 -34.01 -23.34 14.62
N ARG A 439 -33.32 -24.31 14.01
CA ARG A 439 -31.95 -24.63 14.34
C ARG A 439 -30.97 -23.67 13.68
N GLU A 440 -30.10 -23.08 14.47
CA GLU A 440 -29.01 -22.23 14.02
C GLU A 440 -27.86 -23.08 13.47
N ILE A 441 -27.50 -22.87 12.21
CA ILE A 441 -26.39 -23.58 11.54
C ILE A 441 -25.12 -22.72 11.53
N GLY A 442 -25.29 -21.43 11.28
CA GLY A 442 -24.19 -20.48 11.16
C GLY A 442 -24.61 -19.18 10.49
N LEU A 443 -23.70 -18.57 9.76
CA LEU A 443 -23.92 -17.28 9.08
C LEU A 443 -23.27 -17.31 7.69
N VAL A 444 -23.86 -16.55 6.77
CA VAL A 444 -23.26 -16.20 5.49
C VAL A 444 -22.82 -14.75 5.55
N TYR A 445 -21.60 -14.49 5.15
CA TYR A 445 -20.98 -13.18 4.99
C TYR A 445 -20.69 -12.93 3.53
N ALA A 446 -20.85 -11.69 3.05
CA ALA A 446 -20.46 -11.31 1.69
C ALA A 446 -20.12 -9.82 1.58
N ASP A 447 -19.15 -9.49 0.73
CA ASP A 447 -18.75 -8.12 0.42
C ASP A 447 -18.25 -7.93 -1.03
N SER A 448 -17.92 -6.68 -1.39
CA SER A 448 -17.27 -6.29 -2.65
C SER A 448 -16.04 -5.44 -2.38
N ARG A 449 -15.20 -5.85 -1.42
CA ARG A 449 -14.04 -5.08 -0.95
C ARG A 449 -12.82 -5.20 -1.85
N VAL A 450 -12.74 -6.23 -2.68
CA VAL A 450 -11.65 -6.38 -3.65
C VAL A 450 -11.64 -5.20 -4.63
N SER A 451 -12.82 -4.83 -5.14
CA SER A 451 -12.99 -3.68 -6.04
C SER A 451 -13.28 -2.38 -5.33
N GLY A 452 -13.62 -2.42 -4.04
CA GLY A 452 -14.12 -1.26 -3.30
C GLY A 452 -15.49 -0.74 -3.75
N ARG A 453 -16.20 -1.46 -4.61
CA ARG A 453 -17.53 -1.05 -5.10
C ARG A 453 -18.55 -1.00 -3.98
N ALA A 454 -19.38 0.04 -3.99
CA ALA A 454 -20.50 0.12 -3.09
C ALA A 454 -21.49 -1.03 -3.32
N LEU A 455 -21.91 -1.67 -2.25
CA LEU A 455 -22.96 -2.68 -2.28
C LEU A 455 -24.29 -2.03 -2.61
N LYS A 456 -25.14 -2.74 -3.39
CA LYS A 456 -26.42 -2.24 -3.87
C LYS A 456 -27.59 -2.95 -3.17
N HIS A 457 -28.74 -2.27 -3.12
CA HIS A 457 -29.96 -2.83 -2.53
C HIS A 457 -30.41 -4.14 -3.22
N GLU A 458 -30.28 -4.21 -4.53
CA GLU A 458 -30.61 -5.42 -5.32
C GLU A 458 -29.76 -6.62 -4.90
N GLN A 459 -28.47 -6.39 -4.62
CA GLN A 459 -27.56 -7.42 -4.12
C GLN A 459 -27.95 -7.88 -2.71
N PHE A 460 -28.39 -6.96 -1.86
CA PHE A 460 -28.88 -7.30 -0.52
C PHE A 460 -30.13 -8.15 -0.55
N VAL A 461 -31.10 -7.79 -1.40
CA VAL A 461 -32.34 -8.57 -1.60
C VAL A 461 -32.00 -9.97 -2.14
N ALA A 462 -31.10 -10.07 -3.09
CA ALA A 462 -30.63 -11.36 -3.61
C ALA A 462 -29.95 -12.18 -2.49
N PHE A 463 -29.06 -11.57 -1.72
CA PHE A 463 -28.36 -12.18 -0.60
C PHE A 463 -29.33 -12.76 0.44
N GLN A 464 -30.34 -12.00 0.85
CA GLN A 464 -31.39 -12.47 1.76
C GLN A 464 -32.15 -13.68 1.18
N ARG A 465 -32.52 -13.60 -0.08
CA ARG A 465 -33.28 -14.66 -0.74
C ARG A 465 -32.50 -15.97 -0.85
N PHE A 466 -31.20 -15.88 -1.20
CA PHE A 466 -30.31 -17.04 -1.25
C PHE A 466 -30.15 -17.69 0.12
N THR A 467 -29.91 -16.92 1.16
CA THR A 467 -29.72 -17.45 2.52
C THR A 467 -31.01 -18.10 3.05
N GLN A 468 -32.18 -17.51 2.80
CA GLN A 468 -33.47 -18.09 3.17
C GLN A 468 -33.76 -19.41 2.44
N LEU A 469 -33.55 -19.45 1.10
CA LEU A 469 -33.76 -20.67 0.33
C LEU A 469 -32.79 -21.79 0.73
N THR A 470 -31.54 -21.46 0.98
CA THR A 470 -30.55 -22.40 1.50
C THR A 470 -30.98 -22.98 2.84
N GLY A 471 -31.45 -22.13 3.75
CA GLY A 471 -31.99 -22.56 5.05
C GLY A 471 -33.16 -23.56 4.89
N ARG A 472 -34.09 -23.28 3.96
CA ARG A 472 -35.21 -24.21 3.65
C ARG A 472 -34.72 -25.55 3.08
N CYS A 473 -33.68 -25.54 2.24
CA CYS A 473 -33.07 -26.78 1.74
C CYS A 473 -32.50 -27.60 2.90
N LEU A 474 -31.75 -26.96 3.82
CA LEU A 474 -31.17 -27.63 4.99
C LEU A 474 -32.26 -28.17 5.95
N GLU A 475 -33.35 -27.44 6.14
CA GLU A 475 -34.50 -27.93 6.93
C GLU A 475 -35.17 -29.16 6.28
N ALA A 476 -35.38 -29.13 4.94
CA ALA A 476 -35.96 -30.25 4.22
C ALA A 476 -35.08 -31.52 4.29
N MET A 477 -33.77 -31.34 4.38
CA MET A 477 -32.81 -32.44 4.58
C MET A 477 -32.81 -32.99 6.01
N SER A 478 -32.93 -32.12 7.03
CA SER A 478 -32.93 -32.50 8.46
C SER A 478 -34.17 -33.28 8.91
N LYS A 479 -35.32 -33.10 8.27
CA LYS A 479 -36.56 -33.85 8.55
C LYS A 479 -36.50 -35.32 8.13
N LYS A 480 -35.39 -35.84 7.68
CA LYS A 480 -35.18 -37.21 7.21
C LYS A 480 -34.19 -38.01 8.09
N ALA A 481 -33.47 -37.36 8.99
CA ALA A 481 -32.65 -37.99 9.98
C ALA A 481 -33.43 -38.21 11.29
#